data_188834ec389ea905058405db8da4a003
#
_entry.id   188834ec389ea905058405db8da4a003
#
_cell.length_a   1.000
_cell.length_b   1.000
_cell.length_c   1.000
_cell.angle_alpha   90.00
_cell.angle_beta   90.00
_cell.angle_gamma   90.00
#
_symmetry.space_group_name_H-M   'P 1'
#
loop_
_entity.id
_entity.type
_entity.pdbx_description
1 polymer ?
#
loop_
_entity_poly.entity_id
_entity_poly.type
_entity_poly.pdbx_seq_one_letter_code
_entity_poly.pdbx_strand_id
1 'polypeptide(L)'
;ALDVTIQAQILDLMKSLQRDLGMAVALITHDLGVIAETCDEVCVMYAGRVVERAPVKTLFANPRHAYTQGLLASIPRLDGQPKTHLRTIDGMVPALKELRPGCRFGPRSGREHTETQLEARPEFIEIETGHWIEACPVCTE
;
A
#
# COMPACT_ATOMS: atom_id res chain seq x y z
N ALA A 1 -14.10 -15.99 8.41
CA ALA A 1 -14.24 -14.88 7.46
C ALA A 1 -15.70 -14.43 7.50
N LEU A 2 -15.93 -13.12 7.60
CA LEU A 2 -17.28 -12.57 7.48
C LEU A 2 -17.79 -12.84 6.05
N ASP A 3 -19.09 -13.17 5.95
CA ASP A 3 -19.75 -13.26 4.66
C ASP A 3 -19.62 -11.92 3.92
N VAL A 4 -19.34 -11.94 2.62
CA VAL A 4 -19.18 -10.75 1.77
C VAL A 4 -20.39 -9.81 1.90
N THR A 5 -21.59 -10.37 2.04
CA THR A 5 -22.84 -9.62 2.23
C THR A 5 -22.84 -8.86 3.55
N ILE A 6 -22.40 -9.49 4.64
CA ILE A 6 -22.32 -8.87 5.96
C ILE A 6 -21.23 -7.79 5.96
N GLN A 7 -20.11 -8.05 5.31
CA GLN A 7 -19.03 -7.06 5.17
C GLN A 7 -19.52 -5.79 4.45
N ALA A 8 -20.24 -5.95 3.34
CA ALA A 8 -20.83 -4.83 2.61
C ALA A 8 -21.80 -4.01 3.49
N GLN A 9 -22.69 -4.67 4.22
CA GLN A 9 -23.64 -4.01 5.14
C GLN A 9 -22.94 -3.22 6.25
N ILE A 10 -21.84 -3.75 6.81
CA ILE A 10 -21.05 -3.06 7.83
C ILE A 10 -20.39 -1.81 7.22
N LEU A 11 -19.82 -1.91 6.03
CA LEU A 11 -19.20 -0.78 5.34
C LEU A 11 -20.22 0.32 5.00
N ASP A 12 -21.41 -0.05 4.57
CA ASP A 12 -22.49 0.91 4.31
C ASP A 12 -22.96 1.61 5.60
N LEU A 13 -23.09 0.87 6.70
CA LEU A 13 -23.40 1.44 8.00
C LEU A 13 -22.29 2.43 8.46
N MET A 14 -21.01 2.05 8.30
CA MET A 14 -19.89 2.93 8.64
C MET A 14 -19.92 4.22 7.82
N LYS A 15 -20.17 4.14 6.51
CA LYS A 15 -20.32 5.32 5.63
C LYS A 15 -21.49 6.21 6.04
N SER A 16 -22.63 5.62 6.48
CA SER A 16 -23.78 6.37 6.99
C SER A 16 -23.41 7.12 8.27
N LEU A 17 -22.84 6.42 9.25
CA LEU A 17 -22.41 7.03 10.51
C LEU A 17 -21.35 8.13 10.30
N GLN A 18 -20.43 7.93 9.39
CA GLN A 18 -19.44 8.94 9.03
C GLN A 18 -20.08 10.24 8.56
N ARG A 19 -21.09 10.15 7.68
CA ARG A 19 -21.83 11.30 7.17
C ARG A 19 -22.67 11.96 8.26
N ASP A 20 -23.42 11.15 9.01
CA ASP A 20 -24.40 11.63 9.99
C ASP A 20 -23.72 12.30 11.19
N LEU A 21 -22.55 11.80 11.59
CA LEU A 21 -21.82 12.28 12.76
C LEU A 21 -20.63 13.20 12.39
N GLY A 22 -20.31 13.37 11.12
CA GLY A 22 -19.17 14.17 10.67
C GLY A 22 -17.82 13.63 11.15
N MET A 23 -17.70 12.32 11.34
CA MET A 23 -16.50 11.69 11.88
C MET A 23 -15.55 11.21 10.81
N ALA A 24 -14.25 11.15 11.11
CA ALA A 24 -13.27 10.45 10.31
C ALA A 24 -13.19 8.96 10.72
N VAL A 25 -12.99 8.08 9.74
CA VAL A 25 -12.84 6.64 9.96
C VAL A 25 -11.48 6.18 9.50
N ALA A 26 -10.72 5.53 10.37
CA ALA A 26 -9.48 4.84 10.01
C ALA A 26 -9.77 3.34 9.83
N LEU A 27 -9.63 2.86 8.60
CA LEU A 27 -9.84 1.46 8.24
C LEU A 27 -8.48 0.77 8.02
N ILE A 28 -8.21 -0.29 8.78
CA ILE A 28 -7.02 -1.13 8.59
C ILE A 28 -7.47 -2.43 7.94
N THR A 29 -7.03 -2.67 6.72
CA THR A 29 -7.40 -3.84 5.94
C THR A 29 -6.30 -4.21 4.94
N HIS A 30 -6.32 -5.45 4.46
CA HIS A 30 -5.51 -5.91 3.33
C HIS A 30 -6.37 -6.10 2.06
N ASP A 31 -7.66 -5.77 2.11
CA ASP A 31 -8.58 -5.88 0.97
C ASP A 31 -8.53 -4.58 0.15
N LEU A 32 -7.82 -4.63 -0.97
CA LEU A 32 -7.65 -3.49 -1.88
C LEU A 32 -8.96 -3.09 -2.58
N GLY A 33 -9.90 -4.03 -2.76
CA GLY A 33 -11.23 -3.74 -3.29
C GLY A 33 -12.03 -2.86 -2.33
N VAL A 34 -12.05 -3.22 -1.05
CA VAL A 34 -12.69 -2.42 0.00
C VAL A 34 -12.07 -1.02 0.07
N ILE A 35 -10.74 -0.92 0.01
CA ILE A 35 -10.06 0.37 0.01
C ILE A 35 -10.50 1.23 -1.17
N ALA A 36 -10.51 0.66 -2.38
CA ALA A 36 -10.88 1.38 -3.60
C ALA A 36 -12.30 1.96 -3.56
N GLU A 37 -13.23 1.26 -2.91
CA GLU A 37 -14.65 1.63 -2.85
C GLU A 37 -15.01 2.55 -1.67
N THR A 38 -14.24 2.49 -0.58
CA THR A 38 -14.67 3.10 0.70
C THR A 38 -13.77 4.21 1.20
N CYS A 39 -12.52 4.27 0.79
CA CYS A 39 -11.54 5.21 1.34
C CYS A 39 -11.37 6.44 0.44
N ASP A 40 -11.14 7.60 1.05
CA ASP A 40 -10.75 8.83 0.36
C ASP A 40 -9.24 8.87 0.15
N GLU A 41 -8.48 8.42 1.15
CA GLU A 41 -7.03 8.44 1.19
C GLU A 41 -6.48 7.09 1.66
N VAL A 42 -5.33 6.71 1.17
CA VAL A 42 -4.67 5.44 1.50
C VAL A 42 -3.26 5.67 2.01
N CYS A 43 -2.92 5.02 3.11
CA CYS A 43 -1.55 4.89 3.60
C CYS A 43 -1.09 3.44 3.42
N VAL A 44 -0.15 3.20 2.52
CA VAL A 44 0.48 1.90 2.34
C VAL A 44 1.61 1.74 3.33
N MET A 45 1.56 0.67 4.12
CA MET A 45 2.55 0.39 5.15
C MET A 45 3.36 -0.86 4.83
N TYR A 46 4.67 -0.79 5.02
CA TYR A 46 5.57 -1.94 4.94
C TYR A 46 6.49 -1.99 6.16
N ALA A 47 6.55 -3.14 6.82
CA ALA A 47 7.42 -3.39 7.96
C ALA A 47 7.38 -2.26 9.04
N GLY A 48 6.18 -1.75 9.34
CA GLY A 48 5.96 -0.72 10.36
C GLY A 48 6.25 0.73 9.91
N ARG A 49 6.41 0.99 8.60
CA ARG A 49 6.55 2.33 8.04
C ARG A 49 5.52 2.60 6.95
N VAL A 50 5.05 3.84 6.88
CA VAL A 50 4.31 4.32 5.71
C VAL A 50 5.33 4.52 4.58
N VAL A 51 5.14 3.80 3.49
CA VAL A 51 6.00 3.88 2.30
C VAL A 51 5.39 4.74 1.20
N GLU A 52 4.06 4.83 1.18
CA GLU A 52 3.33 5.69 0.24
C GLU A 52 1.99 6.10 0.83
N ARG A 53 1.58 7.35 0.59
CA ARG A 53 0.28 7.91 0.98
C ARG A 53 -0.24 8.79 -0.13
N ALA A 54 -1.49 8.57 -0.56
CA ALA A 54 -2.12 9.40 -1.58
C ALA A 54 -3.65 9.29 -1.52
N PRO A 55 -4.39 10.19 -2.19
CA PRO A 55 -5.79 9.97 -2.51
C PRO A 55 -5.96 8.62 -3.21
N VAL A 56 -7.01 7.88 -2.86
CA VAL A 56 -7.21 6.50 -3.35
C VAL A 56 -7.12 6.41 -4.87
N LYS A 57 -7.75 7.32 -5.61
CA LYS A 57 -7.74 7.33 -7.07
C LYS A 57 -6.33 7.53 -7.65
N THR A 58 -5.55 8.42 -7.05
CA THR A 58 -4.16 8.70 -7.44
C THR A 58 -3.28 7.48 -7.20
N LEU A 59 -3.39 6.85 -6.02
CA LEU A 59 -2.58 5.69 -5.66
C LEU A 59 -2.84 4.50 -6.59
N PHE A 60 -4.10 4.24 -6.93
CA PHE A 60 -4.46 3.14 -7.84
C PHE A 60 -4.08 3.42 -9.30
N ALA A 61 -4.14 4.69 -9.73
CA ALA A 61 -3.79 5.07 -11.10
C ALA A 61 -2.27 5.20 -11.32
N ASN A 62 -1.54 5.70 -10.31
CA ASN A 62 -0.12 6.05 -10.44
C ASN A 62 0.65 5.74 -9.13
N PRO A 63 0.77 4.45 -8.74
CA PRO A 63 1.58 4.06 -7.59
C PRO A 63 3.07 4.36 -7.85
N ARG A 64 3.74 4.98 -6.90
CA ARG A 64 5.13 5.44 -7.07
C ARG A 64 6.14 4.58 -6.33
N HIS A 65 5.75 3.94 -5.24
CA HIS A 65 6.65 3.07 -4.49
C HIS A 65 6.57 1.62 -5.00
N ALA A 66 7.73 0.98 -5.21
CA ALA A 66 7.82 -0.39 -5.76
C ALA A 66 6.98 -1.42 -4.98
N TYR A 67 6.85 -1.27 -3.66
CA TYR A 67 5.99 -2.13 -2.85
C TYR A 67 4.51 -1.97 -3.22
N THR A 68 4.03 -0.74 -3.37
CA THR A 68 2.64 -0.44 -3.78
C THR A 68 2.37 -0.99 -5.18
N GLN A 69 3.31 -0.78 -6.10
CA GLN A 69 3.22 -1.35 -7.46
C GLN A 69 3.10 -2.87 -7.42
N GLY A 70 3.92 -3.53 -6.60
CA GLY A 70 3.86 -4.98 -6.40
C GLY A 70 2.53 -5.46 -5.82
N LEU A 71 1.99 -4.75 -4.82
CA LEU A 71 0.68 -5.06 -4.24
C LEU A 71 -0.44 -4.94 -5.27
N LEU A 72 -0.49 -3.84 -6.02
CA LEU A 72 -1.52 -3.62 -7.04
C LEU A 72 -1.38 -4.60 -8.22
N ALA A 73 -0.15 -4.98 -8.58
CA ALA A 73 0.10 -5.98 -9.61
C ALA A 73 -0.31 -7.41 -9.20
N SER A 74 -0.46 -7.68 -7.90
CA SER A 74 -0.92 -8.97 -7.38
C SER A 74 -2.45 -9.11 -7.35
N ILE A 75 -3.21 -8.05 -7.65
CA ILE A 75 -4.67 -8.13 -7.74
C ILE A 75 -5.06 -8.91 -9.00
N PRO A 76 -5.93 -9.95 -8.88
CA PRO A 76 -6.45 -10.64 -10.03
C PRO A 76 -7.26 -9.69 -10.94
N ARG A 77 -6.90 -9.63 -12.22
CA ARG A 77 -7.70 -8.89 -13.20
C ARG A 77 -8.81 -9.78 -13.74
N LEU A 78 -10.04 -9.30 -13.74
CA LEU A 78 -11.20 -10.03 -14.26
C LEU A 78 -11.15 -10.20 -15.79
N ASP A 79 -10.39 -9.34 -16.48
CA ASP A 79 -10.16 -9.36 -17.93
C ASP A 79 -8.91 -10.15 -18.34
N GLY A 80 -8.19 -10.70 -17.36
CA GLY A 80 -6.98 -11.49 -17.59
C GLY A 80 -7.27 -12.87 -18.21
N GLN A 81 -6.32 -13.39 -18.99
CA GLN A 81 -6.42 -14.76 -19.48
C GLN A 81 -6.47 -15.75 -18.31
N PRO A 82 -7.35 -16.75 -18.34
CA PRO A 82 -7.39 -17.80 -17.32
C PRO A 82 -6.00 -18.47 -17.19
N LYS A 83 -5.51 -18.63 -15.97
CA LYS A 83 -4.20 -19.22 -15.61
C LYS A 83 -2.96 -18.34 -15.80
N THR A 84 -3.07 -17.03 -15.90
CA THR A 84 -1.88 -16.16 -15.73
C THR A 84 -1.41 -16.24 -14.29
N HIS A 85 -0.12 -16.58 -14.06
CA HIS A 85 0.47 -16.51 -12.71
C HIS A 85 0.35 -15.07 -12.20
N LEU A 86 -0.32 -14.91 -11.06
CA LEU A 86 -0.36 -13.63 -10.37
C LEU A 86 1.07 -13.23 -10.00
N ARG A 87 1.42 -11.98 -10.27
CA ARG A 87 2.71 -11.47 -9.80
C ARG A 87 2.69 -11.39 -8.28
N THR A 88 3.62 -12.04 -7.65
CA THR A 88 3.81 -12.00 -6.20
C THR A 88 5.04 -11.19 -5.87
N ILE A 89 5.04 -10.58 -4.69
CA ILE A 89 6.25 -9.94 -4.16
C ILE A 89 7.08 -11.04 -3.50
N ASP A 90 8.23 -11.34 -4.07
CA ASP A 90 9.09 -12.42 -3.61
C ASP A 90 9.62 -12.18 -2.18
N GLY A 91 9.98 -13.28 -1.51
CA GLY A 91 10.56 -13.29 -0.18
C GLY A 91 9.55 -12.99 0.94
N MET A 92 10.05 -12.99 2.16
CA MET A 92 9.26 -12.73 3.38
C MET A 92 9.57 -11.34 3.95
N VAL A 93 8.63 -10.78 4.71
CA VAL A 93 8.89 -9.56 5.50
C VAL A 93 9.96 -9.89 6.53
N PRO A 94 11.07 -9.11 6.62
CA PRO A 94 12.12 -9.34 7.60
C PRO A 94 11.57 -9.31 9.05
N ALA A 95 12.14 -10.11 9.92
CA ALA A 95 11.81 -10.04 11.34
C ALA A 95 12.19 -8.65 11.90
N LEU A 96 11.49 -8.20 12.94
CA LEU A 96 11.72 -6.86 13.52
C LEU A 96 13.18 -6.58 13.89
N LYS A 97 13.90 -7.60 14.35
CA LYS A 97 15.33 -7.52 14.70
C LYS A 97 16.27 -7.40 13.50
N GLU A 98 15.77 -7.70 12.30
CA GLU A 98 16.53 -7.69 11.04
C GLU A 98 16.25 -6.44 10.21
N LEU A 99 15.30 -5.60 10.68
CA LEU A 99 14.94 -4.37 10.00
C LEU A 99 16.06 -3.34 10.07
N ARG A 100 16.56 -2.98 8.91
CA ARG A 100 17.59 -1.94 8.78
C ARG A 100 16.95 -0.54 8.88
N PRO A 101 17.73 0.48 9.28
CA PRO A 101 17.25 1.87 9.36
C PRO A 101 16.83 2.44 8.01
N GLY A 102 17.50 2.07 6.94
CA GLY A 102 17.30 2.56 5.58
C GLY A 102 16.03 2.05 4.90
N CYS A 103 16.12 1.81 3.60
CA CYS A 103 15.00 1.31 2.82
C CYS A 103 14.61 -0.12 3.26
N ARG A 104 13.50 -0.25 3.99
CA ARG A 104 13.03 -1.55 4.52
C ARG A 104 12.56 -2.51 3.45
N PHE A 105 12.07 -1.99 2.32
CA PHE A 105 11.65 -2.80 1.18
C PHE A 105 12.82 -3.19 0.27
N GLY A 106 13.95 -2.47 0.34
CA GLY A 106 15.12 -2.68 -0.49
C GLY A 106 15.52 -4.14 -0.69
N PRO A 107 15.69 -4.94 0.39
CA PRO A 107 16.08 -6.35 0.27
C PRO A 107 15.10 -7.24 -0.52
N ARG A 108 13.84 -6.79 -0.67
CA ARG A 108 12.78 -7.52 -1.41
C ARG A 108 12.39 -6.90 -2.74
N SER A 109 12.94 -5.74 -3.05
CA SER A 109 12.56 -4.99 -4.27
C SER A 109 13.01 -5.68 -5.56
N GLY A 110 13.91 -6.63 -5.46
CA GLY A 110 14.59 -7.23 -6.63
C GLY A 110 15.55 -6.27 -7.33
N ARG A 111 15.82 -5.10 -6.73
CA ARG A 111 16.71 -4.05 -7.26
C ARG A 111 17.92 -3.90 -6.35
N GLU A 112 19.08 -3.58 -6.94
CA GLU A 112 20.30 -3.38 -6.17
C GLU A 112 20.25 -2.09 -5.36
N HIS A 113 20.51 -2.20 -4.06
CA HIS A 113 20.64 -1.09 -3.13
C HIS A 113 22.05 -1.00 -2.61
N THR A 114 22.58 0.21 -2.55
CA THR A 114 23.88 0.45 -1.90
C THR A 114 23.72 0.29 -0.38
N GLU A 115 24.84 0.01 0.30
CA GLU A 115 24.85 -0.10 1.75
C GLU A 115 24.33 1.19 2.42
N THR A 116 24.70 2.35 1.89
CA THR A 116 24.19 3.65 2.36
C THR A 116 22.66 3.75 2.28
N GLN A 117 22.03 3.25 1.21
CA GLN A 117 20.58 3.26 1.04
C GLN A 117 19.88 2.30 2.00
N LEU A 118 20.56 1.25 2.44
CA LEU A 118 20.04 0.31 3.44
C LEU A 118 20.26 0.78 4.88
N GLU A 119 21.16 1.72 5.13
CA GLU A 119 21.44 2.27 6.47
C GLU A 119 20.82 3.65 6.70
N ALA A 120 20.77 4.51 5.69
CA ALA A 120 20.19 5.84 5.81
C ALA A 120 18.67 5.80 5.60
N ARG A 121 17.91 6.26 6.58
CA ARG A 121 16.45 6.33 6.49
C ARG A 121 16.04 7.28 5.35
N PRO A 122 15.28 6.81 4.35
CA PRO A 122 14.73 7.70 3.34
C PRO A 122 13.77 8.72 3.96
N GLU A 123 13.77 9.93 3.43
CA GLU A 123 12.81 10.96 3.82
C GLU A 123 11.41 10.61 3.30
N PHE A 124 10.39 11.08 4.01
CA PHE A 124 9.01 10.98 3.56
C PHE A 124 8.62 12.34 2.96
N ILE A 125 8.52 12.41 1.64
CA ILE A 125 8.37 13.66 0.90
C ILE A 125 7.07 13.69 0.10
N GLU A 126 6.54 14.88 -0.11
CA GLU A 126 5.44 15.12 -1.03
C GLU A 126 6.00 15.30 -2.45
N ILE A 127 5.55 14.45 -3.38
CA ILE A 127 5.97 14.48 -4.79
C ILE A 127 4.97 15.18 -5.69
N GLU A 128 3.70 15.13 -5.33
CA GLU A 128 2.58 15.82 -5.95
C GLU A 128 1.57 16.16 -4.86
N THR A 129 0.69 17.12 -5.07
CA THR A 129 -0.29 17.56 -4.06
C THR A 129 -1.04 16.37 -3.45
N GLY A 130 -0.82 16.14 -2.16
CA GLY A 130 -1.41 15.04 -1.39
C GLY A 130 -0.81 13.66 -1.67
N HIS A 131 0.24 13.55 -2.51
CA HIS A 131 0.91 12.27 -2.80
C HIS A 131 2.32 12.25 -2.17
N TRP A 132 2.48 11.41 -1.17
CA TRP A 132 3.69 11.30 -0.36
C TRP A 132 4.33 9.93 -0.49
N ILE A 133 5.65 9.88 -0.53
CA ILE A 133 6.42 8.63 -0.62
C ILE A 133 7.61 8.61 0.34
N GLU A 134 8.02 7.43 0.78
CA GLU A 134 9.34 7.21 1.35
C GLU A 134 10.36 7.23 0.21
N ALA A 135 11.14 8.32 0.10
CA ALA A 135 11.96 8.65 -1.07
C ALA A 135 13.24 7.79 -1.15
N CYS A 136 13.07 6.49 -1.36
CA CYS A 136 14.19 5.62 -1.69
C CYS A 136 14.50 5.74 -3.19
N PRO A 137 15.72 6.16 -3.60
CA PRO A 137 16.04 6.38 -5.02
C PRO A 137 15.86 5.17 -5.93
N VAL A 138 15.82 3.97 -5.34
CA VAL A 138 15.69 2.71 -6.07
C VAL A 138 14.24 2.19 -6.07
N CYS A 139 13.49 2.47 -5.02
CA CYS A 139 12.12 1.97 -4.86
C CYS A 139 11.04 2.95 -5.32
N THR A 140 11.42 4.18 -5.69
CA THR A 140 10.49 5.23 -6.15
C THR A 140 10.86 5.64 -7.57
N GLU A 141 9.93 5.49 -8.48
CA GLU A 141 10.04 5.92 -9.90
C GLU A 141 8.94 6.90 -10.23
#